data_5ee54fa11ece5cd69ad6d9d72ace5a36
#
_entry.id   5ee54fa11ece5cd69ad6d9d72ace5a36
#
_cell.length_a   1.000
_cell.length_b   1.000
_cell.length_c   1.000
_cell.angle_alpha   90.00
_cell.angle_beta   90.00
_cell.angle_gamma   90.00
#
_symmetry.space_group_name_H-M   'P 1'
#
loop_
_entity.id
_entity.type
_entity.pdbx_description
1 polymer ?
#
loop_
_entity_poly.entity_id
_entity_poly.type
_entity_poly.pdbx_seq_one_letter_code
_entity_poly.pdbx_strand_id
1 'polypeptide(L)'
;MKLLMIDNYDSFTYNIVQYFGELGAQVRTVRNDEITLPELQALFDAGEFERLCISPGPCSPAEAGVSVAAIKHFASRVPILGVCLGHQALGAALGGRIVRAQVQMHGKTSLITCDQKGVFAGLPRQFTVNRYHSLAIERASCPPELEITAWTDDGEIMGVRHKSLPLEGVQFHPESILTEHGHAMLRNFLRQGE
;
A
#
# COMPACT_ATOMS: atom_id res chain seq x y z
N MET A 1 -2.56 17.18 8.56
CA MET A 1 -1.71 15.98 8.34
C MET A 1 -1.17 16.04 6.92
N LYS A 2 0.15 15.93 6.76
CA LYS A 2 0.82 16.00 5.46
C LYS A 2 1.20 14.58 5.00
N LEU A 3 0.79 14.21 3.82
CA LEU A 3 1.05 12.90 3.22
C LEU A 3 1.80 13.06 1.89
N LEU A 4 2.89 12.32 1.73
CA LEU A 4 3.57 12.20 0.45
C LEU A 4 3.07 10.95 -0.29
N MET A 5 2.67 11.12 -1.54
CA MET A 5 2.31 10.04 -2.46
C MET A 5 3.44 9.86 -3.46
N ILE A 6 4.05 8.67 -3.49
CA ILE A 6 4.93 8.27 -4.59
C ILE A 6 4.05 7.63 -5.67
N ASP A 7 3.96 8.29 -6.81
CA ASP A 7 3.16 7.86 -7.97
C ASP A 7 3.98 6.94 -8.88
N ASN A 8 3.56 5.69 -8.99
CA ASN A 8 4.15 4.68 -9.87
C ASN A 8 3.51 4.68 -11.27
N TYR A 9 3.05 5.84 -11.76
CA TYR A 9 2.43 5.98 -13.11
C TYR A 9 1.15 5.17 -13.27
N ASP A 10 0.30 5.22 -12.26
CA ASP A 10 -1.01 4.57 -12.31
C ASP A 10 -2.14 5.58 -12.50
N SER A 11 -3.10 5.25 -13.36
CA SER A 11 -4.28 6.10 -13.60
C SER A 11 -5.19 6.24 -12.38
N PHE A 12 -5.11 5.33 -11.42
CA PHE A 12 -5.91 5.36 -10.19
C PHE A 12 -5.24 6.09 -9.01
N THR A 13 -3.98 6.51 -9.15
CA THR A 13 -3.25 7.21 -8.09
C THR A 13 -4.02 8.44 -7.59
N TYR A 14 -4.55 9.26 -8.50
CA TYR A 14 -5.27 10.48 -8.11
C TYR A 14 -6.61 10.21 -7.44
N ASN A 15 -7.23 9.05 -7.63
CA ASN A 15 -8.40 8.64 -6.84
C ASN A 15 -8.02 8.40 -5.38
N ILE A 16 -6.84 7.81 -5.12
CA ILE A 16 -6.31 7.65 -3.75
C ILE A 16 -6.01 9.02 -3.14
N VAL A 17 -5.38 9.91 -3.92
CA VAL A 17 -5.10 11.30 -3.51
C VAL A 17 -6.39 12.03 -3.13
N GLN A 18 -7.43 11.89 -3.96
CA GLN A 18 -8.75 12.48 -3.68
C GLN A 18 -9.34 11.94 -2.38
N TYR A 19 -9.34 10.63 -2.16
CA TYR A 19 -9.85 10.02 -0.93
C TYR A 19 -9.11 10.52 0.30
N PHE A 20 -7.78 10.61 0.25
CA PHE A 20 -7.02 11.21 1.35
C PHE A 20 -7.36 12.70 1.56
N GLY A 21 -7.56 13.45 0.49
CA GLY A 21 -8.01 14.85 0.55
C GLY A 21 -9.38 15.00 1.22
N GLU A 22 -10.35 14.16 0.86
CA GLU A 22 -11.67 14.09 1.48
C GLU A 22 -11.61 13.76 2.98
N LEU A 23 -10.59 13.01 3.39
CA LEU A 23 -10.30 12.67 4.78
C LEU A 23 -9.49 13.75 5.52
N GLY A 24 -9.21 14.88 4.87
CA GLY A 24 -8.53 16.03 5.46
C GLY A 24 -7.00 16.04 5.38
N ALA A 25 -6.40 15.10 4.65
CA ALA A 25 -4.95 15.10 4.43
C ALA A 25 -4.54 16.10 3.33
N GLN A 26 -3.39 16.76 3.54
CA GLN A 26 -2.71 17.54 2.51
C GLN A 26 -1.75 16.60 1.78
N VAL A 27 -2.09 16.25 0.55
CA VAL A 27 -1.33 15.28 -0.23
C VAL A 27 -0.42 15.99 -1.22
N ARG A 28 0.88 15.68 -1.16
CA ARG A 28 1.86 16.01 -2.19
C ARG A 28 2.17 14.76 -2.99
N THR A 29 2.08 14.84 -4.31
CA THR A 29 2.38 13.72 -5.21
C THR A 29 3.70 13.97 -5.94
N VAL A 30 4.55 12.95 -5.98
CA VAL A 30 5.82 12.93 -6.72
C VAL A 30 5.91 11.63 -7.50
N ARG A 31 6.45 11.66 -8.72
CA ARG A 31 6.63 10.45 -9.51
C ARG A 31 7.85 9.67 -9.07
N ASN A 32 7.80 8.37 -9.19
CA ASN A 32 8.82 7.44 -8.69
C ASN A 32 10.19 7.58 -9.33
N ASP A 33 10.29 8.18 -10.51
CA ASP A 33 11.52 8.42 -11.30
C ASP A 33 11.90 9.91 -11.38
N GLU A 34 11.06 10.81 -10.88
CA GLU A 34 11.31 12.26 -10.88
C GLU A 34 11.86 12.76 -9.53
N ILE A 35 12.09 11.88 -8.57
CA ILE A 35 12.63 12.21 -7.26
C ILE A 35 13.65 11.17 -6.81
N THR A 36 14.71 11.61 -6.19
CA THR A 36 15.76 10.77 -5.61
C THR A 36 15.56 10.58 -4.11
N LEU A 37 16.21 9.55 -3.53
CA LEU A 37 16.15 9.32 -2.09
C LEU A 37 16.71 10.51 -1.26
N PRO A 38 17.83 11.18 -1.63
CA PRO A 38 18.27 12.38 -0.96
C PRO A 38 17.25 13.54 -1.00
N GLU A 39 16.54 13.71 -2.11
CA GLU A 39 15.48 14.72 -2.21
C GLU A 39 14.28 14.37 -1.34
N LEU A 40 13.90 13.09 -1.26
CA LEU A 40 12.88 12.62 -0.31
C LEU A 40 13.30 12.89 1.14
N GLN A 41 14.57 12.66 1.47
CA GLN A 41 15.12 12.97 2.79
C GLN A 41 15.03 14.47 3.08
N ALA A 42 15.38 15.32 2.13
CA ALA A 42 15.27 16.77 2.28
C ALA A 42 13.82 17.23 2.53
N LEU A 43 12.85 16.64 1.83
CA LEU A 43 11.42 16.91 2.08
C LEU A 43 11.01 16.48 3.48
N PHE A 44 11.48 15.34 3.96
CA PHE A 44 11.20 14.87 5.31
C PHE A 44 11.81 15.81 6.36
N ASP A 45 13.06 16.19 6.20
CA ASP A 45 13.77 17.11 7.13
C ASP A 45 13.12 18.51 7.18
N ALA A 46 12.51 18.94 6.07
CA ALA A 46 11.72 20.16 5.98
C ALA A 46 10.29 20.04 6.56
N GLY A 47 9.89 18.86 7.05
CA GLY A 47 8.55 18.63 7.59
C GLY A 47 7.45 18.69 6.53
N GLU A 48 7.79 18.35 5.27
CA GLU A 48 6.86 18.36 4.15
C GLU A 48 5.92 17.15 4.13
N PHE A 49 6.26 16.08 4.86
CA PHE A 49 5.36 14.94 5.08
C PHE A 49 5.65 14.23 6.40
N GLU A 50 4.64 13.61 6.93
CA GLU A 50 4.64 12.78 8.15
C GLU A 50 4.05 11.38 7.89
N ARG A 51 3.59 11.12 6.68
CA ARG A 51 3.11 9.81 6.20
C ARG A 51 3.49 9.62 4.74
N LEU A 52 3.71 8.38 4.35
CA LEU A 52 4.08 8.00 2.98
C LEU A 52 3.09 6.99 2.42
N CYS A 53 2.60 7.23 1.21
CA CYS A 53 1.83 6.26 0.46
C CYS A 53 2.55 5.91 -0.84
N ILE A 54 2.66 4.62 -1.13
CA ILE A 54 3.23 4.11 -2.39
C ILE A 54 2.06 3.62 -3.25
N SER A 55 1.89 4.23 -4.41
CA SER A 55 0.73 4.02 -5.27
C SER A 55 0.75 2.67 -5.99
N PRO A 56 -0.40 2.27 -6.56
CA PRO A 56 -0.44 1.30 -7.64
C PRO A 56 0.50 1.68 -8.79
N GLY A 57 0.77 0.75 -9.69
CA GLY A 57 1.55 0.98 -10.89
C GLY A 57 1.69 -0.26 -11.75
N PRO A 58 2.25 -0.11 -12.97
CA PRO A 58 2.53 -1.22 -13.87
C PRO A 58 3.80 -1.97 -13.47
N CYS A 59 4.03 -3.09 -14.12
CA CYS A 59 5.24 -3.91 -14.03
C CYS A 59 5.44 -4.53 -12.63
N SER A 60 6.66 -4.46 -12.10
CA SER A 60 7.05 -5.06 -10.83
C SER A 60 7.75 -4.04 -9.91
N PRO A 61 7.94 -4.38 -8.62
CA PRO A 61 8.69 -3.50 -7.71
C PRO A 61 10.11 -3.15 -8.17
N ALA A 62 10.75 -4.02 -8.96
CA ALA A 62 12.09 -3.75 -9.51
C ALA A 62 12.10 -2.55 -10.47
N GLU A 63 10.97 -2.23 -11.08
CA GLU A 63 10.79 -1.13 -12.03
C GLU A 63 10.03 0.07 -11.42
N ALA A 64 9.82 0.06 -10.11
CA ALA A 64 9.06 1.09 -9.39
C ALA A 64 9.93 2.29 -8.92
N GLY A 65 11.03 2.57 -9.62
CA GLY A 65 11.90 3.71 -9.33
C GLY A 65 12.35 3.76 -7.86
N VAL A 66 12.13 4.87 -7.18
CA VAL A 66 12.56 5.09 -5.79
C VAL A 66 11.72 4.33 -4.75
N SER A 67 10.61 3.71 -5.13
CA SER A 67 9.61 3.18 -4.19
C SER A 67 10.17 2.19 -3.16
N VAL A 68 10.92 1.17 -3.60
CA VAL A 68 11.52 0.17 -2.69
C VAL A 68 12.57 0.81 -1.76
N ALA A 69 13.41 1.70 -2.30
CA ALA A 69 14.41 2.41 -1.51
C ALA A 69 13.76 3.35 -0.47
N ALA A 70 12.69 4.04 -0.85
CA ALA A 70 11.92 4.90 0.05
C ALA A 70 11.29 4.11 1.20
N ILE A 71 10.70 2.93 0.92
CA ILE A 71 10.16 2.05 1.97
C ILE A 71 11.26 1.69 2.96
N LYS A 72 12.41 1.17 2.49
CA LYS A 72 13.53 0.79 3.35
C LYS A 72 14.04 1.95 4.20
N HIS A 73 14.12 3.14 3.62
CA HIS A 73 14.70 4.33 4.27
C HIS A 73 13.78 4.93 5.33
N PHE A 74 12.47 4.95 5.06
CA PHE A 74 11.49 5.61 5.93
C PHE A 74 10.72 4.65 6.84
N ALA A 75 10.93 3.33 6.76
CA ALA A 75 10.18 2.30 7.47
C ALA A 75 10.03 2.52 8.98
N SER A 76 11.07 3.05 9.65
CA SER A 76 11.06 3.33 11.09
C SER A 76 10.77 4.78 11.46
N ARG A 77 10.47 5.62 10.47
CA ARG A 77 10.36 7.07 10.63
C ARG A 77 8.96 7.61 10.49
N VAL A 78 8.20 7.05 9.56
CA VAL A 78 6.83 7.45 9.26
C VAL A 78 5.95 6.25 8.96
N PRO A 79 4.63 6.31 9.20
CA PRO A 79 3.71 5.32 8.70
C PRO A 79 3.73 5.24 7.16
N ILE A 80 3.78 4.02 6.63
CA ILE A 80 3.80 3.77 5.19
C ILE A 80 2.64 2.85 4.80
N LEU A 81 1.86 3.24 3.80
CA LEU A 81 0.86 2.40 3.15
C LEU A 81 1.28 2.10 1.71
N GLY A 82 1.37 0.83 1.37
CA GLY A 82 1.54 0.37 -0.02
C GLY A 82 0.23 -0.11 -0.62
N VAL A 83 -0.12 0.36 -1.81
CA VAL A 83 -1.32 -0.06 -2.53
C VAL A 83 -0.92 -0.76 -3.82
N CYS A 84 -1.41 -1.97 -4.04
CA CYS A 84 -1.16 -2.81 -5.21
C CYS A 84 0.35 -2.99 -5.48
N LEU A 85 0.95 -2.30 -6.45
CA LEU A 85 2.41 -2.32 -6.66
C LEU A 85 3.16 -1.86 -5.40
N GLY A 86 2.66 -0.87 -4.67
CA GLY A 86 3.24 -0.41 -3.41
C GLY A 86 3.24 -1.48 -2.32
N HIS A 87 2.20 -2.29 -2.24
CA HIS A 87 2.15 -3.47 -1.36
C HIS A 87 3.20 -4.51 -1.74
N GLN A 88 3.34 -4.78 -3.04
CA GLN A 88 4.38 -5.69 -3.54
C GLN A 88 5.80 -5.13 -3.28
N ALA A 89 5.98 -3.82 -3.45
CA ALA A 89 7.23 -3.13 -3.13
C ALA A 89 7.61 -3.26 -1.64
N LEU A 90 6.62 -3.23 -0.75
CA LEU A 90 6.82 -3.46 0.69
C LEU A 90 7.30 -4.90 0.95
N GLY A 91 6.66 -5.88 0.34
CA GLY A 91 7.11 -7.28 0.42
C GLY A 91 8.52 -7.48 -0.11
N ALA A 92 8.83 -6.90 -1.27
CA ALA A 92 10.16 -6.96 -1.89
C ALA A 92 11.23 -6.24 -1.05
N ALA A 93 10.89 -5.10 -0.44
CA ALA A 93 11.81 -4.33 0.42
C ALA A 93 12.31 -5.16 1.61
N LEU A 94 11.51 -6.10 2.10
CA LEU A 94 11.82 -6.98 3.23
C LEU A 94 12.31 -8.38 2.78
N GLY A 95 12.54 -8.59 1.48
CA GLY A 95 13.11 -9.83 0.94
C GLY A 95 12.11 -10.88 0.48
N GLY A 96 10.82 -10.58 0.46
CA GLY A 96 9.80 -11.44 -0.14
C GLY A 96 9.90 -11.50 -1.66
N ARG A 97 9.50 -12.63 -2.24
CA ARG A 97 9.43 -12.78 -3.69
C ARG A 97 8.08 -12.33 -4.22
N ILE A 98 8.12 -11.65 -5.36
CA ILE A 98 6.93 -11.25 -6.11
C ILE A 98 6.79 -12.21 -7.29
N VAL A 99 5.67 -12.91 -7.34
CA VAL A 99 5.39 -13.98 -8.28
C VAL A 99 4.09 -13.70 -9.04
N ARG A 100 3.81 -14.46 -10.07
CA ARG A 100 2.51 -14.41 -10.73
C ARG A 100 1.41 -14.81 -9.76
N ALA A 101 0.34 -14.02 -9.72
CA ALA A 101 -0.86 -14.33 -8.97
C ALA A 101 -1.46 -15.66 -9.44
N GLN A 102 -2.05 -16.43 -8.53
CA GLN A 102 -2.72 -17.69 -8.88
C GLN A 102 -3.80 -17.48 -9.94
N VAL A 103 -4.54 -16.37 -9.81
CA VAL A 103 -5.52 -15.93 -10.81
C VAL A 103 -5.24 -14.47 -11.13
N GLN A 104 -4.98 -14.18 -12.42
CA GLN A 104 -4.85 -12.79 -12.87
C GLN A 104 -6.20 -12.07 -12.78
N MET A 105 -6.20 -10.89 -12.18
CA MET A 105 -7.39 -10.08 -11.98
C MET A 105 -7.24 -8.72 -12.67
N HIS A 106 -8.24 -8.38 -13.48
CA HIS A 106 -8.32 -7.10 -14.18
C HIS A 106 -9.70 -6.49 -13.98
N GLY A 107 -9.86 -5.66 -12.94
CA GLY A 107 -11.13 -4.99 -12.64
C GLY A 107 -12.21 -5.93 -12.13
N LYS A 108 -11.84 -7.08 -11.57
CA LYS A 108 -12.76 -8.05 -10.97
C LYS A 108 -12.78 -7.91 -9.46
N THR A 109 -13.92 -8.22 -8.87
CA THR A 109 -14.08 -8.23 -7.43
C THR A 109 -13.80 -9.62 -6.84
N SER A 110 -13.35 -9.63 -5.59
CA SER A 110 -13.19 -10.84 -4.77
C SER A 110 -13.63 -10.56 -3.35
N LEU A 111 -14.21 -11.57 -2.70
CA LEU A 111 -14.41 -11.56 -1.26
C LEU A 111 -13.07 -11.83 -0.58
N ILE A 112 -12.71 -11.00 0.37
CA ILE A 112 -11.52 -11.20 1.22
C ILE A 112 -11.92 -11.44 2.67
N THR A 113 -11.05 -12.11 3.40
CA THR A 113 -11.09 -12.20 4.86
C THR A 113 -9.95 -11.36 5.42
N CYS A 114 -10.19 -10.57 6.46
CA CYS A 114 -9.18 -9.75 7.11
C CYS A 114 -9.09 -10.01 8.62
N ASP A 115 -7.99 -9.54 9.23
CA ASP A 115 -7.72 -9.69 10.67
C ASP A 115 -8.40 -8.63 11.55
N GLN A 116 -9.08 -7.67 10.98
CA GLN A 116 -9.78 -6.56 11.65
C GLN A 116 -8.86 -5.65 12.48
N LYS A 117 -7.58 -5.55 12.13
CA LYS A 117 -6.59 -4.70 12.81
C LYS A 117 -5.94 -3.73 11.82
N GLY A 118 -5.20 -2.72 12.33
CA GLY A 118 -4.52 -1.73 11.50
C GLY A 118 -5.49 -1.03 10.55
N VAL A 119 -5.21 -1.03 9.26
CA VAL A 119 -6.12 -0.44 8.25
C VAL A 119 -7.50 -1.11 8.22
N PHE A 120 -7.62 -2.36 8.69
CA PHE A 120 -8.88 -3.09 8.76
C PHE A 120 -9.63 -2.94 10.09
N ALA A 121 -9.14 -2.11 11.01
CA ALA A 121 -9.78 -1.92 12.32
C ALA A 121 -11.22 -1.41 12.18
N GLY A 122 -12.14 -2.06 12.90
CA GLY A 122 -13.57 -1.71 12.88
C GLY A 122 -14.34 -2.11 11.63
N LEU A 123 -13.69 -2.80 10.66
CA LEU A 123 -14.34 -3.29 9.46
C LEU A 123 -14.93 -4.71 9.68
N PRO A 124 -15.91 -5.13 8.85
CA PRO A 124 -16.35 -6.52 8.82
C PRO A 124 -15.18 -7.46 8.53
N ARG A 125 -15.24 -8.67 9.07
CA ARG A 125 -14.20 -9.69 8.84
C ARG A 125 -14.08 -10.09 7.36
N GLN A 126 -15.18 -10.00 6.61
CA GLN A 126 -15.23 -10.28 5.19
C GLN A 126 -15.92 -9.14 4.46
N PHE A 127 -15.37 -8.75 3.32
CA PHE A 127 -15.96 -7.75 2.43
C PHE A 127 -15.37 -7.86 1.02
N THR A 128 -16.05 -7.24 0.08
CA THR A 128 -15.69 -7.28 -1.35
C THR A 128 -14.68 -6.18 -1.69
N VAL A 129 -13.65 -6.55 -2.46
CA VAL A 129 -12.62 -5.62 -2.95
C VAL A 129 -12.42 -5.75 -4.45
N ASN A 130 -12.04 -4.65 -5.09
CA ASN A 130 -11.64 -4.63 -6.49
C ASN A 130 -10.16 -4.99 -6.63
N ARG A 131 -9.87 -5.95 -7.51
CA ARG A 131 -8.51 -6.41 -7.80
C ARG A 131 -8.13 -6.06 -9.23
N TYR A 132 -6.91 -5.57 -9.39
CA TYR A 132 -6.35 -5.22 -10.69
C TYR A 132 -4.85 -5.52 -10.69
N HIS A 133 -4.49 -6.83 -10.61
CA HIS A 133 -3.09 -7.26 -10.52
C HIS A 133 -2.85 -8.61 -11.17
N SER A 134 -1.66 -8.81 -11.70
CA SER A 134 -1.15 -10.08 -12.23
C SER A 134 0.00 -10.65 -11.39
N LEU A 135 0.52 -9.88 -10.44
CA LEU A 135 1.57 -10.27 -9.51
C LEU A 135 1.04 -10.23 -8.07
N ALA A 136 1.71 -10.97 -7.19
CA ALA A 136 1.39 -11.03 -5.76
C ALA A 136 2.66 -11.35 -4.95
N ILE A 137 2.64 -11.05 -3.66
CA ILE A 137 3.64 -11.54 -2.71
C ILE A 137 3.47 -13.05 -2.57
N GLU A 138 4.55 -13.80 -2.82
CA GLU A 138 4.55 -15.25 -2.65
C GLU A 138 4.39 -15.62 -1.18
N ARG A 139 3.37 -16.43 -0.87
CA ARG A 139 3.07 -16.81 0.52
C ARG A 139 4.23 -17.58 1.18
N ALA A 140 4.89 -18.49 0.43
CA ALA A 140 5.98 -19.32 0.95
C ALA A 140 7.23 -18.51 1.32
N SER A 141 7.46 -17.37 0.67
CA SER A 141 8.59 -16.47 0.95
C SER A 141 8.16 -15.15 1.60
N CYS A 142 6.93 -15.08 2.12
CA CYS A 142 6.49 -13.90 2.85
C CYS A 142 7.46 -13.64 4.02
N PRO A 143 8.05 -12.43 4.11
CA PRO A 143 9.01 -12.12 5.15
C PRO A 143 8.46 -12.41 6.56
N PRO A 144 9.24 -13.00 7.46
CA PRO A 144 8.77 -13.36 8.82
C PRO A 144 8.43 -12.12 9.67
N GLU A 145 8.92 -10.94 9.29
CA GLU A 145 8.59 -9.66 9.91
C GLU A 145 7.19 -9.18 9.55
N LEU A 146 6.59 -9.73 8.49
CA LEU A 146 5.23 -9.39 8.07
C LEU A 146 4.19 -10.36 8.64
N GLU A 147 3.07 -9.82 9.03
CA GLU A 147 1.82 -10.54 9.25
C GLU A 147 0.97 -10.47 7.98
N ILE A 148 0.38 -11.59 7.58
CA ILE A 148 -0.65 -11.60 6.54
C ILE A 148 -1.96 -11.16 7.20
N THR A 149 -2.49 -10.01 6.79
CA THR A 149 -3.63 -9.34 7.42
C THR A 149 -4.93 -9.50 6.64
N ALA A 150 -4.84 -9.85 5.35
CA ALA A 150 -6.00 -10.17 4.53
C ALA A 150 -5.64 -11.19 3.44
N TRP A 151 -6.62 -12.01 3.05
CA TRP A 151 -6.45 -13.09 2.08
C TRP A 151 -7.77 -13.45 1.39
N THR A 152 -7.67 -14.08 0.23
CA THR A 152 -8.77 -14.72 -0.49
C THR A 152 -8.91 -16.20 -0.08
N ASP A 153 -10.03 -16.86 -0.40
CA ASP A 153 -10.27 -18.26 -0.05
C ASP A 153 -9.23 -19.22 -0.64
N ASP A 154 -8.67 -18.89 -1.82
CA ASP A 154 -7.56 -19.64 -2.45
C ASP A 154 -6.20 -19.33 -1.84
N GLY A 155 -6.12 -18.48 -0.82
CA GLY A 155 -4.92 -18.18 -0.05
C GLY A 155 -4.01 -17.11 -0.63
N GLU A 156 -4.45 -16.36 -1.66
CA GLU A 156 -3.71 -15.20 -2.17
C GLU A 156 -3.60 -14.13 -1.09
N ILE A 157 -2.40 -13.57 -0.89
CA ILE A 157 -2.17 -12.49 0.08
C ILE A 157 -2.82 -11.21 -0.45
N MET A 158 -3.75 -10.64 0.32
CA MET A 158 -4.45 -9.40 0.01
C MET A 158 -4.08 -8.25 0.94
N GLY A 159 -3.41 -8.52 2.04
CA GLY A 159 -2.90 -7.51 2.96
C GLY A 159 -1.75 -8.02 3.79
N VAL A 160 -0.82 -7.13 4.11
CA VAL A 160 0.31 -7.39 5.03
C VAL A 160 0.50 -6.21 5.97
N ARG A 161 1.06 -6.48 7.14
CA ARG A 161 1.48 -5.47 8.11
C ARG A 161 2.79 -5.91 8.76
N HIS A 162 3.70 -4.97 8.97
CA HIS A 162 4.92 -5.24 9.74
C HIS A 162 4.59 -5.39 11.23
N LYS A 163 5.20 -6.34 11.90
CA LYS A 163 4.92 -6.70 13.30
C LYS A 163 5.28 -5.59 14.30
N SER A 164 6.24 -4.74 13.97
CA SER A 164 6.76 -3.71 14.87
C SER A 164 6.92 -2.32 14.26
N LEU A 165 6.96 -2.21 12.94
CA LEU A 165 7.06 -0.93 12.23
C LEU A 165 5.69 -0.51 11.67
N PRO A 166 5.45 0.79 11.48
CA PRO A 166 4.18 1.28 10.96
C PRO A 166 4.08 1.12 9.43
N LEU A 167 4.22 -0.11 8.96
CA LEU A 167 4.15 -0.48 7.54
C LEU A 167 2.94 -1.37 7.31
N GLU A 168 2.07 -0.98 6.40
CA GLU A 168 0.94 -1.78 5.93
C GLU A 168 0.83 -1.75 4.42
N GLY A 169 0.28 -2.81 3.84
CA GLY A 169 0.03 -2.88 2.41
C GLY A 169 -1.24 -3.66 2.09
N VAL A 170 -1.94 -3.22 1.06
CA VAL A 170 -3.12 -3.88 0.50
C VAL A 170 -2.90 -4.16 -0.99
N GLN A 171 -3.21 -5.40 -1.43
CA GLN A 171 -3.02 -5.81 -2.83
C GLN A 171 -4.13 -5.28 -3.74
N PHE A 172 -5.29 -5.02 -3.20
CA PHE A 172 -6.46 -4.51 -3.91
C PHE A 172 -6.47 -2.97 -3.94
N HIS A 173 -7.48 -2.40 -4.58
CA HIS A 173 -7.65 -0.96 -4.80
C HIS A 173 -8.70 -0.37 -3.85
N PRO A 174 -8.30 0.24 -2.71
CA PRO A 174 -9.24 0.85 -1.76
C PRO A 174 -9.98 2.07 -2.34
N GLU A 175 -9.40 2.71 -3.36
CA GLU A 175 -9.97 3.87 -4.05
C GLU A 175 -11.05 3.51 -5.09
N SER A 176 -11.19 2.23 -5.41
CA SER A 176 -12.20 1.78 -6.36
C SER A 176 -13.59 1.84 -5.75
N ILE A 177 -14.56 2.33 -6.53
CA ILE A 177 -15.98 2.30 -6.15
C ILE A 177 -16.51 0.87 -5.92
N LEU A 178 -15.84 -0.14 -6.48
CA LEU A 178 -16.17 -1.56 -6.30
C LEU A 178 -15.56 -2.16 -5.02
N THR A 179 -14.75 -1.40 -4.29
CA THR A 179 -14.19 -1.82 -3.01
C THR A 179 -15.04 -1.28 -1.87
N GLU A 180 -15.55 -2.19 -1.04
CA GLU A 180 -16.26 -1.80 0.18
C GLU A 180 -15.27 -1.22 1.21
N HIS A 181 -15.73 -0.24 1.99
CA HIS A 181 -14.97 0.34 3.10
C HIS A 181 -13.65 1.07 2.76
N GLY A 182 -13.43 1.47 1.51
CA GLY A 182 -12.17 2.10 1.08
C GLY A 182 -11.78 3.34 1.89
N HIS A 183 -12.72 4.29 2.09
CA HIS A 183 -12.47 5.47 2.93
C HIS A 183 -12.16 5.12 4.39
N ALA A 184 -12.79 4.09 4.94
CA ALA A 184 -12.53 3.67 6.32
C ALA A 184 -11.10 3.12 6.47
N MET A 185 -10.63 2.33 5.51
CA MET A 185 -9.25 1.83 5.49
C MET A 185 -8.23 2.96 5.42
N LEU A 186 -8.43 3.91 4.51
CA LEU A 186 -7.52 5.06 4.36
C LEU A 186 -7.56 5.98 5.59
N ARG A 187 -8.74 6.16 6.21
CA ARG A 187 -8.87 6.88 7.50
C ARG A 187 -8.11 6.18 8.61
N ASN A 188 -8.20 4.85 8.70
CA ASN A 188 -7.46 4.08 9.70
C ASN A 188 -5.95 4.26 9.51
N PHE A 189 -5.46 4.25 8.27
CA PHE A 189 -4.05 4.55 7.99
C PHE A 189 -3.65 5.96 8.45
N LEU A 190 -4.46 6.97 8.19
CA LEU A 190 -4.17 8.34 8.63
C LEU A 190 -4.09 8.47 10.16
N ARG A 191 -4.77 7.62 10.91
CA ARG A 191 -4.78 7.63 12.38
C ARG A 191 -3.69 6.76 13.02
N GLN A 192 -2.87 6.08 12.24
CA GLN A 192 -1.76 5.29 12.81
C GLN A 192 -0.76 6.20 13.53
N GLY A 193 -0.43 5.85 14.77
CA GLY A 193 0.52 6.60 15.59
C GLY A 193 -0.06 7.81 16.34
N GLU A 194 -1.40 7.98 16.33
CA GLU A 194 -2.10 8.93 17.20
C GLU A 194 -2.29 8.39 18.62
#